data_d95d8a8c1e1d9caf26a49e545cb56631
#
_entry.id   d95d8a8c1e1d9caf26a49e545cb56631
#
_cell.length_a   1.000
_cell.length_b   1.000
_cell.length_c   1.000
_cell.angle_alpha   90.00
_cell.angle_beta   90.00
_cell.angle_gamma   90.00
#
_symmetry.space_group_name_H-M   'P 1'
#
loop_
_entity.id
_entity.type
_entity.pdbx_description
1 polymer ?
#
loop_
_entity_poly.entity_id
_entity_poly.type
_entity_poly.pdbx_seq_one_letter_code
_entity_poly.pdbx_strand_id
1 'polypeptide(L)'
;MEKIINSAPYGVFKKKGIYLASYKAYHPNHHIVYQDINGKRDIGGDMMGVDLTPYDFIIATPPCNYYSRANYRRETSEYSQKTKHLLPSILKKLYEQFMNVPFIVENVQNSTLIPHDWDDKLFVYHLGNHTYWSNIKFETSDLQFIIHNKQNVCKQKRQGGYNVHIVIERFLETIERL
;
A
#
# COMPACT_ATOMS: atom_id res chain seq x y z
N MET A 1 -5.63 12.58 -15.58
CA MET A 1 -4.95 11.52 -14.80
C MET A 1 -5.69 10.22 -14.98
N GLU A 2 -5.09 9.28 -15.63
CA GLU A 2 -5.88 8.15 -16.13
C GLU A 2 -5.75 6.83 -15.37
N LYS A 3 -4.79 6.57 -14.48
CA LYS A 3 -4.70 5.17 -14.01
C LYS A 3 -3.93 4.96 -12.71
N ILE A 4 -4.53 4.26 -11.76
CA ILE A 4 -3.90 3.75 -10.53
C ILE A 4 -3.79 2.23 -10.62
N ILE A 5 -2.62 1.68 -10.29
CA ILE A 5 -2.50 0.26 -9.98
C ILE A 5 -2.46 0.06 -8.47
N ASN A 6 -3.33 -0.79 -7.99
CA ASN A 6 -3.26 -1.32 -6.64
C ASN A 6 -2.95 -2.82 -6.69
N SER A 7 -1.75 -3.19 -6.29
CA SER A 7 -1.39 -4.60 -6.12
C SER A 7 -1.81 -5.06 -4.73
N ALA A 8 -3.05 -5.46 -4.55
CA ALA A 8 -3.50 -6.11 -3.32
C ALA A 8 -3.67 -7.61 -3.54
N PRO A 9 -2.71 -8.44 -3.18
CA PRO A 9 -3.00 -9.82 -2.95
C PRO A 9 -3.33 -10.00 -1.46
N TYR A 10 -4.54 -10.36 -1.16
CA TYR A 10 -5.02 -10.80 0.14
C TYR A 10 -5.16 -9.76 1.29
N GLY A 11 -6.35 -9.41 1.58
CA GLY A 11 -6.82 -9.10 2.91
C GLY A 11 -7.46 -7.75 3.14
N VAL A 12 -6.96 -6.66 2.62
CA VAL A 12 -7.55 -5.33 2.88
C VAL A 12 -8.75 -5.06 1.97
N PHE A 13 -8.78 -5.63 0.79
CA PHE A 13 -9.87 -5.46 -0.18
C PHE A 13 -10.86 -6.63 -0.26
N LYS A 14 -10.74 -7.66 0.60
CA LYS A 14 -11.68 -8.78 0.65
C LYS A 14 -13.07 -8.41 1.15
N LYS A 15 -13.24 -7.28 1.81
CA LYS A 15 -14.57 -6.70 2.07
C LYS A 15 -14.94 -5.81 0.89
N LYS A 16 -15.50 -6.46 -0.13
CA LYS A 16 -16.26 -5.90 -1.22
C LYS A 16 -16.48 -4.38 -1.16
N GLY A 17 -15.76 -3.65 -2.01
CA GLY A 17 -16.33 -2.41 -2.54
C GLY A 17 -16.28 -1.16 -1.67
N ILE A 18 -16.08 -1.22 -0.37
CA ILE A 18 -16.19 0.00 0.47
C ILE A 18 -15.08 1.01 0.14
N TYR A 19 -13.84 0.54 0.01
CA TYR A 19 -12.72 1.44 -0.33
C TYR A 19 -12.77 1.94 -1.76
N LEU A 20 -13.10 1.03 -2.69
CA LEU A 20 -13.25 1.39 -4.10
C LEU A 20 -14.41 2.37 -4.31
N ALA A 21 -15.56 2.12 -3.68
CA ALA A 21 -16.71 3.01 -3.78
C ALA A 21 -16.41 4.37 -3.16
N SER A 22 -15.75 4.41 -2.00
CA SER A 22 -15.32 5.67 -1.37
C SER A 22 -14.31 6.40 -2.23
N TYR A 23 -13.26 5.71 -2.70
CA TYR A 23 -12.25 6.30 -3.55
C TYR A 23 -12.86 6.89 -4.82
N LYS A 24 -13.66 6.12 -5.56
CA LYS A 24 -14.34 6.61 -6.79
C LYS A 24 -15.30 7.78 -6.53
N ALA A 25 -15.90 7.84 -5.34
CA ALA A 25 -16.76 8.96 -4.95
C ALA A 25 -15.98 10.26 -4.75
N TYR A 26 -14.77 10.17 -4.19
CA TYR A 26 -13.90 11.34 -3.98
C TYR A 26 -13.07 11.72 -5.21
N HIS A 27 -12.74 10.76 -6.05
CA HIS A 27 -11.90 10.94 -7.26
C HIS A 27 -12.60 10.39 -8.52
N PRO A 28 -13.72 11.00 -8.93
CA PRO A 28 -14.54 10.48 -10.05
C PRO A 28 -13.81 10.48 -11.39
N ASN A 29 -12.78 11.32 -11.53
CA ASN A 29 -11.99 11.45 -12.76
C ASN A 29 -10.82 10.47 -12.83
N HIS A 30 -10.57 9.67 -11.78
CA HIS A 30 -9.51 8.69 -11.78
C HIS A 30 -10.01 7.35 -12.35
N HIS A 31 -9.31 6.83 -13.33
CA HIS A 31 -9.49 5.46 -13.79
C HIS A 31 -8.59 4.53 -13.00
N ILE A 32 -9.18 3.60 -12.23
CA ILE A 32 -8.46 2.69 -11.35
C ILE A 32 -8.34 1.34 -12.03
N VAL A 33 -7.10 0.88 -12.18
CA VAL A 33 -6.78 -0.47 -12.66
C VAL A 33 -6.26 -1.31 -11.49
N TYR A 34 -6.86 -2.46 -11.27
CA TYR A 34 -6.49 -3.38 -10.20
C TYR A 34 -5.67 -4.54 -10.74
N GLN A 35 -4.56 -4.80 -10.07
CA GLN A 35 -3.76 -5.99 -10.32
C GLN A 35 -3.96 -7.01 -9.18
N ASP A 36 -4.09 -8.28 -9.50
CA ASP A 36 -4.18 -9.40 -8.55
C ASP A 36 -3.54 -10.65 -9.17
N ILE A 37 -2.69 -11.33 -8.40
CA ILE A 37 -1.99 -12.54 -8.85
C ILE A 37 -2.93 -13.66 -9.31
N ASN A 38 -4.15 -13.70 -8.78
CA ASN A 38 -5.15 -14.74 -9.13
C ASN A 38 -5.96 -14.43 -10.40
N GLY A 39 -5.67 -13.33 -11.09
CA GLY A 39 -6.38 -12.93 -12.31
C GLY A 39 -7.85 -12.56 -12.12
N LYS A 40 -8.27 -12.24 -10.90
CA LYS A 40 -9.67 -11.86 -10.57
C LYS A 40 -9.92 -10.36 -10.69
N ARG A 41 -8.98 -9.63 -11.24
CA ARG A 41 -8.99 -8.18 -11.40
C ARG A 41 -8.66 -7.79 -12.84
N ASP A 42 -8.52 -6.50 -13.08
CA ASP A 42 -8.28 -5.96 -14.42
C ASP A 42 -6.99 -6.49 -15.04
N ILE A 43 -5.96 -6.67 -14.20
CA ILE A 43 -4.69 -7.30 -14.59
C ILE A 43 -4.43 -8.50 -13.70
N GLY A 44 -4.28 -9.68 -14.32
CA GLY A 44 -3.88 -10.91 -13.66
C GLY A 44 -2.36 -11.10 -13.68
N GLY A 45 -1.88 -11.96 -12.77
CA GLY A 45 -0.48 -12.38 -12.74
C GLY A 45 0.38 -11.65 -11.71
N ASP A 46 1.68 -11.97 -11.72
CA ASP A 46 2.65 -11.41 -10.78
C ASP A 46 2.92 -9.93 -11.12
N MET A 47 2.78 -9.05 -10.15
CA MET A 47 3.09 -7.62 -10.28
C MET A 47 4.52 -7.38 -10.79
N MET A 48 5.45 -8.27 -10.52
CA MET A 48 6.84 -8.13 -11.00
C MET A 48 6.93 -8.17 -12.53
N GLY A 49 5.99 -8.84 -13.22
CA GLY A 49 5.90 -8.91 -14.67
C GLY A 49 5.00 -7.85 -15.30
N VAL A 50 4.28 -7.04 -14.50
CA VAL A 50 3.38 -6.02 -15.03
C VAL A 50 4.17 -4.82 -15.52
N ASP A 51 3.85 -4.32 -16.72
CA ASP A 51 4.32 -3.02 -17.19
C ASP A 51 3.58 -1.90 -16.46
N LEU A 52 4.32 -1.08 -15.73
CA LEU A 52 3.78 0.04 -14.95
C LEU A 52 3.92 1.39 -15.67
N THR A 53 4.55 1.42 -16.84
CA THR A 53 4.81 2.64 -17.63
C THR A 53 3.54 3.43 -17.98
N PRO A 54 2.38 2.78 -18.28
CA PRO A 54 1.18 3.51 -18.68
C PRO A 54 0.45 4.23 -17.54
N TYR A 55 0.97 4.18 -16.29
CA TYR A 55 0.23 4.68 -15.14
C TYR A 55 0.82 5.97 -14.59
N ASP A 56 -0.05 6.92 -14.25
CA ASP A 56 0.31 8.23 -13.70
C ASP A 56 0.77 8.14 -12.24
N PHE A 57 0.32 7.13 -11.50
CA PHE A 57 0.77 6.84 -10.14
C PHE A 57 0.49 5.39 -9.73
N ILE A 58 1.21 4.92 -8.71
CA ILE A 58 1.19 3.51 -8.29
C ILE A 58 0.96 3.43 -6.78
N ILE A 59 -0.03 2.62 -6.40
CA ILE A 59 -0.26 2.25 -5.00
C ILE A 59 -0.03 0.75 -4.87
N ALA A 60 0.95 0.34 -4.07
CA ALA A 60 1.30 -1.05 -3.87
C ALA A 60 1.11 -1.48 -2.41
N THR A 61 0.38 -2.57 -2.20
CA THR A 61 0.16 -3.18 -0.88
C THR A 61 0.53 -4.66 -0.93
N PRO A 62 1.82 -5.00 -0.97
CA PRO A 62 2.27 -6.40 -1.04
C PRO A 62 1.85 -7.19 0.20
N PRO A 63 1.80 -8.54 0.12
CA PRO A 63 1.38 -9.37 1.23
C PRO A 63 2.15 -9.09 2.52
N CYS A 64 1.42 -8.81 3.59
CA CYS A 64 2.00 -8.49 4.90
C CYS A 64 2.20 -9.71 5.81
N ASN A 65 1.83 -10.90 5.37
CA ASN A 65 1.80 -12.10 6.23
C ASN A 65 3.13 -12.41 6.90
N TYR A 66 4.25 -12.32 6.17
CA TYR A 66 5.58 -12.55 6.73
C TYR A 66 5.94 -11.46 7.77
N TYR A 67 5.62 -10.21 7.49
CA TYR A 67 5.98 -9.05 8.31
C TYR A 67 5.04 -8.81 9.49
N SER A 68 3.84 -9.39 9.50
CA SER A 68 2.84 -9.17 10.54
C SER A 68 3.28 -9.71 11.90
N ARG A 69 3.22 -8.87 12.94
CA ARG A 69 3.47 -9.28 14.34
C ARG A 69 2.49 -10.35 14.82
N ALA A 70 1.27 -10.34 14.28
CA ALA A 70 0.24 -11.32 14.63
C ALA A 70 0.51 -12.71 14.03
N ASN A 71 1.42 -12.84 13.08
CA ASN A 71 1.77 -14.11 12.46
C ASN A 71 2.94 -14.78 13.15
N TYR A 72 2.68 -15.50 14.22
CA TYR A 72 3.68 -16.30 14.95
C TYR A 72 4.19 -17.51 14.16
N ARG A 73 3.49 -17.92 13.09
CA ARG A 73 3.87 -19.04 12.21
C ARG A 73 4.60 -18.60 10.95
N ARG A 74 5.12 -17.38 10.89
CA ARG A 74 5.72 -16.82 9.65
C ARG A 74 6.84 -17.68 9.07
N GLU A 75 7.66 -18.29 9.93
CA GLU A 75 8.80 -19.10 9.49
C GLU A 75 8.38 -20.49 8.99
N THR A 76 7.26 -21.01 9.45
CA THR A 76 6.74 -22.33 9.06
C THR A 76 5.59 -22.27 8.05
N SER A 77 5.00 -21.11 7.84
CA SER A 77 3.93 -20.92 6.86
C SER A 77 4.49 -20.87 5.46
N GLU A 78 4.12 -21.83 4.63
CA GLU A 78 4.51 -21.88 3.21
C GLU A 78 4.14 -20.59 2.48
N TYR A 79 2.95 -20.05 2.73
CA TYR A 79 2.50 -18.79 2.13
C TYR A 79 3.39 -17.62 2.55
N SER A 80 3.72 -17.50 3.84
CA SER A 80 4.60 -16.44 4.32
C SER A 80 5.99 -16.53 3.70
N GLN A 81 6.56 -17.73 3.60
CA GLN A 81 7.87 -17.96 2.98
C GLN A 81 7.85 -17.64 1.47
N LYS A 82 6.78 -18.02 0.76
CA LYS A 82 6.60 -17.69 -0.66
C LYS A 82 6.47 -16.19 -0.91
N THR A 83 5.94 -15.42 0.03
CA THR A 83 5.61 -14.00 -0.18
C THR A 83 6.57 -13.01 0.49
N LYS A 84 7.49 -13.49 1.35
CA LYS A 84 8.41 -12.62 2.10
C LYS A 84 9.30 -11.71 1.23
N HIS A 85 9.63 -12.15 0.03
CA HIS A 85 10.48 -11.40 -0.90
C HIS A 85 9.73 -10.31 -1.67
N LEU A 86 8.39 -10.33 -1.68
CA LEU A 86 7.60 -9.42 -2.53
C LEU A 86 7.75 -7.96 -2.13
N LEU A 87 7.74 -7.64 -0.83
CA LEU A 87 7.93 -6.26 -0.38
C LEU A 87 9.27 -5.66 -0.83
N PRO A 88 10.44 -6.27 -0.53
CA PRO A 88 11.72 -5.73 -1.00
C PRO A 88 11.84 -5.73 -2.53
N SER A 89 11.28 -6.72 -3.22
CA SER A 89 11.32 -6.77 -4.68
C SER A 89 10.49 -5.65 -5.33
N ILE A 90 9.31 -5.36 -4.79
CA ILE A 90 8.46 -4.26 -5.27
C ILE A 90 9.14 -2.91 -5.03
N LEU A 91 9.68 -2.68 -3.83
CA LEU A 91 10.44 -1.46 -3.52
C LEU A 91 11.61 -1.28 -4.50
N LYS A 92 12.37 -2.34 -4.73
CA LYS A 92 13.48 -2.33 -5.70
C LYS A 92 12.99 -1.99 -7.12
N LYS A 93 11.96 -2.68 -7.61
CA LYS A 93 11.40 -2.41 -8.96
C LYS A 93 10.96 -0.96 -9.10
N LEU A 94 10.22 -0.43 -8.14
CA LEU A 94 9.71 0.93 -8.20
C LEU A 94 10.84 1.96 -8.14
N TYR A 95 11.80 1.76 -7.26
CA TYR A 95 12.96 2.64 -7.14
C TYR A 95 13.83 2.63 -8.40
N GLU A 96 14.15 1.47 -8.95
CA GLU A 96 15.07 1.38 -10.09
C GLU A 96 14.43 1.76 -11.43
N GLN A 97 13.13 1.59 -11.59
CA GLN A 97 12.48 1.70 -12.90
C GLN A 97 11.41 2.79 -12.98
N PHE A 98 10.87 3.25 -11.85
CA PHE A 98 9.67 4.11 -11.82
C PHE A 98 9.79 5.34 -10.90
N MET A 99 11.01 5.83 -10.64
CA MET A 99 11.21 7.02 -9.80
C MET A 99 10.59 8.31 -10.37
N ASN A 100 10.28 8.33 -11.65
CA ASN A 100 9.57 9.42 -12.33
C ASN A 100 8.04 9.31 -12.24
N VAL A 101 7.51 8.20 -11.73
CA VAL A 101 6.07 7.98 -11.50
C VAL A 101 5.80 8.07 -10.00
N PRO A 102 4.90 8.93 -9.53
CA PRO A 102 4.51 8.95 -8.12
C PRO A 102 4.08 7.57 -7.62
N PHE A 103 4.67 7.10 -6.53
CA PHE A 103 4.26 5.84 -5.92
C PHE A 103 4.23 5.88 -4.40
N ILE A 104 3.40 5.00 -3.83
CA ILE A 104 3.38 4.68 -2.42
C ILE A 104 3.26 3.17 -2.23
N VAL A 105 4.13 2.61 -1.38
CA VAL A 105 4.09 1.20 -0.97
C VAL A 105 3.69 1.13 0.50
N GLU A 106 2.74 0.28 0.83
CA GLU A 106 2.27 0.09 2.21
C GLU A 106 2.53 -1.33 2.69
N ASN A 107 2.96 -1.46 3.94
CA ASN A 107 2.98 -2.74 4.64
C ASN A 107 2.80 -2.54 6.15
N VAL A 108 2.61 -3.63 6.89
CA VAL A 108 2.52 -3.57 8.34
C VAL A 108 3.84 -3.14 8.97
N GLN A 109 3.78 -2.35 10.03
CA GLN A 109 4.95 -1.94 10.79
C GLN A 109 5.48 -3.10 11.65
N ASN A 110 6.68 -3.58 11.31
CA ASN A 110 7.47 -4.45 12.17
C ASN A 110 8.93 -4.01 12.09
N SER A 111 9.39 -3.31 13.11
CA SER A 111 10.71 -2.69 13.15
C SER A 111 11.89 -3.66 12.97
N THR A 112 11.68 -4.97 13.17
CA THR A 112 12.75 -5.96 13.07
C THR A 112 12.81 -6.71 11.75
N LEU A 113 11.75 -6.67 10.95
CA LEU A 113 11.63 -7.47 9.72
C LEU A 113 11.41 -6.65 8.46
N ILE A 114 10.96 -5.40 8.57
CA ILE A 114 10.77 -4.55 7.40
C ILE A 114 12.13 -4.17 6.79
N PRO A 115 12.22 -4.07 5.46
CA PRO A 115 13.46 -3.64 4.82
C PRO A 115 13.77 -2.19 5.16
N HIS A 116 14.99 -1.94 5.63
CA HIS A 116 15.52 -0.59 5.90
C HIS A 116 16.46 -0.07 4.79
N ASP A 117 16.71 -0.86 3.76
CA ASP A 117 17.61 -0.51 2.64
C ASP A 117 17.13 0.71 1.83
N TRP A 118 15.92 1.18 2.11
CA TRP A 118 15.26 2.28 1.38
C TRP A 118 15.07 3.55 2.22
N ASP A 119 15.48 3.54 3.50
CA ASP A 119 15.21 4.63 4.45
C ASP A 119 15.92 5.93 4.07
N ASP A 120 17.04 5.85 3.36
CA ASP A 120 17.81 6.97 2.83
C ASP A 120 17.49 7.34 1.36
N LYS A 121 16.65 6.54 0.70
CA LYS A 121 16.36 6.65 -0.74
C LYS A 121 14.92 7.07 -1.02
N LEU A 122 14.01 6.78 -0.11
CA LEU A 122 12.60 7.08 -0.20
C LEU A 122 12.13 7.83 1.04
N PHE A 123 11.01 8.52 0.92
CA PHE A 123 10.32 9.06 2.09
C PHE A 123 9.62 7.92 2.83
N VAL A 124 10.01 7.68 4.08
CA VAL A 124 9.46 6.60 4.90
C VAL A 124 8.61 7.18 6.02
N TYR A 125 7.38 6.68 6.14
CA TYR A 125 6.43 7.13 7.13
C TYR A 125 5.94 5.95 7.98
N HIS A 126 6.00 6.11 9.31
CA HIS A 126 5.46 5.14 10.26
C HIS A 126 4.17 5.72 10.85
N LEU A 127 3.02 5.28 10.35
CA LEU A 127 1.71 5.83 10.69
C LEU A 127 0.77 4.72 11.19
N GLY A 128 0.39 4.79 12.44
CA GLY A 128 -0.39 3.73 13.09
C GLY A 128 0.41 2.43 13.18
N ASN A 129 -0.14 1.35 12.63
CA ASN A 129 0.49 0.03 12.57
C ASN A 129 1.09 -0.30 11.19
N HIS A 130 1.34 0.71 10.38
CA HIS A 130 1.80 0.56 9.00
C HIS A 130 3.06 1.40 8.74
N THR A 131 3.86 0.94 7.79
CA THR A 131 4.98 1.67 7.20
C THR A 131 4.64 1.93 5.74
N TYR A 132 4.98 3.14 5.29
CA TYR A 132 4.78 3.60 3.92
C TYR A 132 6.10 4.08 3.36
N TRP A 133 6.41 3.68 2.13
CA TRP A 133 7.55 4.16 1.35
C TRP A 133 7.02 4.89 0.12
N SER A 134 7.51 6.09 -0.14
CA SER A 134 7.10 6.90 -1.29
C SER A 134 8.28 7.65 -1.89
N ASN A 135 8.25 7.87 -3.20
CA ASN A 135 9.18 8.79 -3.87
C ASN A 135 8.69 10.25 -3.82
N ILE A 136 7.49 10.51 -3.33
CA ILE A 136 6.91 11.84 -3.14
C ILE A 136 6.80 12.14 -1.66
N LYS A 137 7.31 13.32 -1.25
CA LYS A 137 7.11 13.82 0.11
C LYS A 137 5.70 14.37 0.27
N PHE A 138 4.98 13.93 1.30
CA PHE A 138 3.67 14.46 1.65
C PHE A 138 3.56 14.76 3.15
N GLU A 139 2.66 15.68 3.50
CA GLU A 139 2.51 16.15 4.88
C GLU A 139 1.77 15.12 5.73
N THR A 140 2.31 14.84 6.93
CA THR A 140 1.79 13.80 7.84
C THR A 140 1.59 14.28 9.28
N SER A 141 1.83 15.56 9.58
CA SER A 141 1.83 16.07 10.96
C SER A 141 0.50 15.84 11.70
N ASP A 142 -0.61 15.94 11.00
CA ASP A 142 -1.96 15.71 11.52
C ASP A 142 -2.41 14.22 11.47
N LEU A 143 -1.79 13.41 10.61
CA LEU A 143 -2.24 12.04 10.34
C LEU A 143 -2.11 11.13 11.56
N GLN A 144 -1.04 11.26 12.34
CA GLN A 144 -0.87 10.47 13.57
C GLN A 144 -1.99 10.73 14.57
N PHE A 145 -2.40 11.98 14.74
CA PHE A 145 -3.51 12.34 15.62
C PHE A 145 -4.85 11.80 15.13
N ILE A 146 -5.12 11.94 13.82
CA ILE A 146 -6.34 11.43 13.19
C ILE A 146 -6.41 9.90 13.32
N ILE A 147 -5.32 9.19 13.04
CA ILE A 147 -5.23 7.73 13.13
C ILE A 147 -5.45 7.29 14.59
N HIS A 148 -4.80 7.93 15.56
CA HIS A 148 -4.93 7.59 16.97
C HIS A 148 -6.37 7.76 17.48
N ASN A 149 -7.00 8.89 17.19
CA ASN A 149 -8.37 9.16 17.61
C ASN A 149 -9.37 8.18 16.99
N LYS A 150 -9.20 7.85 15.71
CA LYS A 150 -10.07 6.89 15.03
C LYS A 150 -9.84 5.45 15.49
N GLN A 151 -8.62 5.07 15.88
CA GLN A 151 -8.36 3.76 16.50
C GLN A 151 -9.14 3.59 17.83
N ASN A 152 -9.26 4.64 18.62
CA ASN A 152 -10.02 4.61 19.86
C ASN A 152 -11.54 4.45 19.62
N VAL A 153 -12.06 5.05 18.56
CA VAL A 153 -13.47 4.87 18.14
C VAL A 153 -13.70 3.49 17.49
N CYS A 154 -12.71 2.97 16.76
CA CYS A 154 -12.80 1.70 16.02
C CYS A 154 -12.44 0.45 16.83
N LYS A 155 -11.99 0.56 18.08
CA LYS A 155 -11.78 -0.60 18.97
C LYS A 155 -13.08 -1.44 19.13
N GLN A 156 -14.24 -0.83 18.92
CA GLN A 156 -15.53 -1.51 18.91
C GLN A 156 -15.89 -2.20 17.58
N LYS A 157 -15.21 -1.85 16.47
CA LYS A 157 -15.50 -2.45 15.15
C LYS A 157 -14.14 -2.75 14.47
N ARG A 158 -13.66 -3.97 14.51
CA ARG A 158 -12.45 -4.53 13.86
C ARG A 158 -12.21 -4.05 12.41
N GLN A 159 -11.90 -2.77 12.20
CA GLN A 159 -11.70 -2.15 10.88
C GLN A 159 -10.26 -1.63 10.75
N GLY A 160 -9.28 -2.56 10.68
CA GLY A 160 -7.86 -2.21 10.49
C GLY A 160 -7.50 -1.52 9.15
N GLY A 161 -8.43 -1.47 8.18
CA GLY A 161 -8.16 -0.88 6.87
C GLY A 161 -8.40 0.63 6.75
N TYR A 162 -8.98 1.27 7.76
CA TYR A 162 -9.34 2.69 7.67
C TYR A 162 -8.13 3.63 7.67
N ASN A 163 -7.07 3.26 8.37
CA ASN A 163 -5.88 4.10 8.50
C ASN A 163 -5.09 4.19 7.20
N VAL A 164 -5.03 3.08 6.44
CA VAL A 164 -4.36 3.04 5.14
C VAL A 164 -5.04 3.99 4.16
N HIS A 165 -6.36 4.03 4.16
CA HIS A 165 -7.13 4.91 3.29
C HIS A 165 -6.78 6.40 3.49
N ILE A 166 -6.71 6.88 4.73
CA ILE A 166 -6.39 8.29 5.01
C ILE A 166 -5.00 8.69 4.50
N VAL A 167 -4.03 7.80 4.67
CA VAL A 167 -2.66 8.06 4.20
C VAL A 167 -2.59 8.09 2.68
N ILE A 168 -3.29 7.17 2.02
CA ILE A 168 -3.38 7.14 0.56
C ILE A 168 -4.07 8.40 0.03
N GLU A 169 -5.17 8.84 0.64
CA GLU A 169 -5.84 10.09 0.27
C GLU A 169 -4.91 11.29 0.37
N ARG A 170 -4.13 11.42 1.44
CA ARG A 170 -3.16 12.49 1.61
C ARG A 170 -2.05 12.45 0.53
N PHE A 171 -1.58 11.25 0.18
CA PHE A 171 -0.64 11.07 -0.91
C PHE A 171 -1.24 11.55 -2.24
N LEU A 172 -2.49 11.17 -2.54
CA LEU A 172 -3.18 11.56 -3.77
C LEU A 172 -3.44 13.06 -3.85
N GLU A 173 -3.91 13.68 -2.75
CA GLU A 173 -4.06 15.14 -2.66
C GLU A 173 -2.74 15.86 -2.95
N THR A 174 -1.61 15.26 -2.58
CA THR A 174 -0.29 15.84 -2.82
C THR A 174 0.08 15.76 -4.30
N ILE A 175 -0.11 14.63 -4.95
CA ILE A 175 0.21 14.49 -6.38
C ILE A 175 -0.72 15.29 -7.29
N GLU A 176 -1.96 15.53 -6.90
CA GLU A 176 -2.90 16.39 -7.64
C GLU A 176 -2.49 17.88 -7.64
N ARG A 177 -1.59 18.27 -6.74
CA ARG A 177 -1.06 19.64 -6.64
C ARG A 177 0.30 19.84 -7.32
N LEU A 178 0.95 18.76 -7.74
CA LEU A 178 2.22 18.79 -8.47
C LEU A 178 2.01 19.04 -9.96
#